data_3bb005d281a1b106d5be9b2063519bbc
#
_entry.id   3bb005d281a1b106d5be9b2063519bbc
#
_cell.length_a   1.000
_cell.length_b   1.000
_cell.length_c   1.000
_cell.angle_alpha   90.00
_cell.angle_beta   90.00
_cell.angle_gamma   90.00
#
_symmetry.space_group_name_H-M   'P 1'
#
loop_
_entity.id
_entity.type
_entity.pdbx_description
1 polymer ?
#
loop_
_entity_poly.entity_id
_entity_poly.type
_entity_poly.pdbx_seq_one_letter_code
_entity_poly.pdbx_strand_id
1 'polypeptide(L)'
;MKKTDTNVLKRVEINGVQYEVVRNDDNCLNVEELSEKLTDYFDPYDYVMGDYAYEKVRLKGYYEANNKKATPINNIKKMDDYIKNYCSYGSKIFLIKKIK
;
A
#
# COMPACT_ATOMS: atom_id res chain seq x y z
N MET A 1 7.05 -3.79 25.94
CA MET A 1 6.98 -3.55 25.40
C MET A 1 6.99 -3.25 24.80
N LYS A 2 6.85 -3.08 24.55
CA LYS A 2 6.60 -2.75 23.90
C LYS A 2 6.71 -2.45 23.05
N LYS A 3 6.49 -2.40 22.84
CA LYS A 3 6.39 -2.09 22.04
C LYS A 3 6.37 -1.95 21.10
N THR A 4 6.14 -1.97 20.89
CA THR A 4 5.95 -1.76 20.05
C THR A 4 5.76 -1.25 19.45
N ASP A 5 5.18 -1.33 19.38
CA ASP A 5 4.68 -0.59 18.85
C ASP A 5 4.95 0.46 18.49
N THR A 6 5.17 0.73 18.89
CA THR A 6 5.73 1.86 18.68
C THR A 6 5.87 2.37 17.32
N ASN A 7 6.45 1.72 16.52
CA ASN A 7 6.65 2.09 15.17
C ASN A 7 5.56 1.60 14.31
N VAL A 8 4.48 1.26 14.88
CA VAL A 8 3.33 0.85 14.12
C VAL A 8 2.55 2.10 13.77
N LEU A 9 2.75 2.59 12.58
CA LEU A 9 1.92 3.66 12.05
C LEU A 9 0.55 3.07 11.77
N LYS A 10 -0.48 3.60 12.38
CA LYS A 10 -1.84 3.14 12.14
C LYS A 10 -2.52 3.97 11.07
N ARG A 11 -2.18 5.25 11.02
CA ARG A 11 -2.73 6.18 10.04
C ARG A 11 -1.64 7.10 9.56
N VAL A 12 -1.72 7.48 8.29
CA VAL A 12 -0.83 8.49 7.72
C VAL A 12 -1.65 9.42 6.86
N GLU A 13 -1.20 10.66 6.77
CA GLU A 13 -1.79 11.61 5.83
C GLU A 13 -0.76 11.82 4.71
N ILE A 14 -1.21 11.63 3.49
CA ILE A 14 -0.34 11.79 2.32
C ILE A 14 -1.07 12.67 1.33
N ASN A 15 -0.48 13.83 1.03
CA ASN A 15 -1.06 14.80 0.08
C ASN A 15 -2.49 15.18 0.43
N GLY A 16 -2.77 15.33 1.73
CA GLY A 16 -4.08 15.75 2.22
C GLY A 16 -5.10 14.64 2.36
N VAL A 17 -4.72 13.40 2.06
CA VAL A 17 -5.63 12.27 2.15
C VAL A 17 -5.22 11.37 3.30
N GLN A 18 -6.19 10.95 4.10
CA GLN A 18 -5.94 10.06 5.24
C GLN A 18 -5.98 8.61 4.79
N TYR A 19 -5.02 7.84 5.26
CA TYR A 19 -4.93 6.41 4.97
C TYR A 19 -4.72 5.62 6.26
N GLU A 20 -5.29 4.43 6.29
CA GLU A 20 -5.02 3.45 7.32
C GLU A 20 -3.87 2.56 6.85
N VAL A 21 -2.88 2.32 7.71
CA VAL A 21 -1.77 1.43 7.37
C VAL A 21 -2.20 0.01 7.70
N VAL A 22 -2.40 -0.80 6.66
CA VAL A 22 -2.87 -2.18 6.79
C VAL A 22 -1.70 -3.14 6.93
N ARG A 23 -0.61 -2.86 6.22
CA ARG A 23 0.59 -3.70 6.24
C ARG A 23 1.81 -2.81 6.04
N ASN A 24 2.87 -3.09 6.78
CA ASN A 24 4.09 -2.27 6.71
C ASN A 24 5.30 -3.15 7.09
N ASP A 25 5.76 -3.94 6.14
CA ASP A 25 6.85 -4.89 6.36
C ASP A 25 8.12 -4.15 6.72
N ASP A 26 8.70 -4.47 7.89
CA ASP A 26 9.95 -3.87 8.37
C ASP A 26 9.95 -2.35 8.31
N ASN A 27 8.77 -1.73 8.50
CA ASN A 27 8.62 -0.28 8.45
C ASN A 27 9.10 0.34 7.14
N CYS A 28 8.86 -0.35 6.04
CA CYS A 28 9.32 0.13 4.73
C CYS A 28 8.55 1.33 4.20
N LEU A 29 7.39 1.62 4.79
CA LEU A 29 6.58 2.76 4.35
C LEU A 29 7.30 4.06 4.66
N ASN A 30 7.60 4.82 3.62
CA ASN A 30 8.26 6.11 3.73
C ASN A 30 7.29 7.17 3.21
N VAL A 31 6.74 7.96 4.12
CA VAL A 31 5.70 8.94 3.79
C VAL A 31 6.23 10.02 2.85
N GLU A 32 7.46 10.48 3.06
CA GLU A 32 8.02 11.52 2.21
C GLU A 32 8.18 11.05 0.77
N GLU A 33 8.74 9.86 0.59
CA GLU A 33 8.92 9.30 -0.74
C GLU A 33 7.57 9.03 -1.39
N LEU A 34 6.64 8.49 -0.61
CA LEU A 34 5.31 8.17 -1.12
C LEU A 34 4.57 9.42 -1.54
N SER A 35 4.73 10.52 -0.79
CA SER A 35 4.05 11.78 -1.14
C SER A 35 4.49 12.31 -2.49
N GLU A 36 5.71 12.00 -2.91
CA GLU A 36 6.21 12.42 -4.21
C GLU A 36 5.73 11.52 -5.34
N LYS A 37 5.51 10.24 -5.04
CA LYS A 37 5.15 9.26 -6.05
C LYS A 37 3.66 9.03 -6.17
N LEU A 38 2.90 9.35 -5.14
CA LEU A 38 1.46 9.10 -5.09
C LEU A 38 0.73 10.25 -5.79
N THR A 39 0.44 10.06 -7.06
CA THR A 39 -0.23 11.06 -7.87
C THR A 39 -1.73 10.83 -7.87
N ASP A 40 -2.48 11.74 -8.50
CA ASP A 40 -3.93 11.62 -8.59
C ASP A 40 -4.40 10.43 -9.43
N TYR A 41 -3.47 9.76 -10.13
CA TYR A 41 -3.78 8.48 -10.77
C TYR A 41 -4.38 7.50 -9.75
N PHE A 42 -3.95 7.58 -8.48
CA PHE A 42 -4.38 6.64 -7.44
C PHE A 42 -5.69 7.06 -6.74
N ASP A 43 -6.22 8.24 -7.05
CA ASP A 43 -7.42 8.76 -6.37
C ASP A 43 -8.61 7.80 -6.41
N PRO A 44 -8.91 7.12 -7.52
CA PRO A 44 -10.09 6.25 -7.53
C PRO A 44 -9.92 4.95 -6.76
N TYR A 45 -8.70 4.57 -6.43
CA TYR A 45 -8.46 3.28 -5.77
C TYR A 45 -8.75 3.34 -4.27
N ASP A 46 -9.19 2.21 -3.73
CA ASP A 46 -9.46 2.09 -2.29
C ASP A 46 -8.19 1.82 -1.51
N TYR A 47 -7.21 1.17 -2.14
CA TYR A 47 -5.93 0.81 -1.53
C TYR A 47 -4.78 1.20 -2.43
N VAL A 48 -3.63 1.47 -1.82
CA VAL A 48 -2.37 1.57 -2.54
C VAL A 48 -1.39 0.59 -1.92
N MET A 49 -0.88 -0.32 -2.72
CA MET A 49 0.17 -1.25 -2.31
C MET A 49 1.49 -0.76 -2.85
N GLY A 50 2.54 -0.85 -2.06
CA GLY A 50 3.88 -0.58 -2.52
C GLY A 50 4.77 -1.76 -2.25
N ASP A 51 5.71 -2.03 -3.16
CA ASP A 51 6.76 -3.00 -2.91
C ASP A 51 8.11 -2.35 -3.11
N TYR A 52 9.01 -2.63 -2.18
CA TYR A 52 10.39 -2.17 -2.27
C TYR A 52 11.27 -3.32 -2.72
N ALA A 53 11.92 -3.14 -3.86
CA ALA A 53 12.91 -4.08 -4.36
C ALA A 53 14.02 -3.25 -5.02
N TYR A 54 15.26 -3.60 -4.75
CA TYR A 54 16.41 -2.94 -5.36
C TYR A 54 16.40 -1.43 -5.10
N GLU A 55 16.01 -1.04 -3.87
CA GLU A 55 15.99 0.36 -3.42
C GLU A 55 14.99 1.23 -4.17
N LYS A 56 14.03 0.61 -4.85
CA LYS A 56 12.98 1.34 -5.56
C LYS A 56 11.62 0.89 -5.08
N VAL A 57 10.70 1.83 -4.98
CA VAL A 57 9.31 1.51 -4.64
C VAL A 57 8.48 1.48 -5.91
N ARG A 58 7.64 0.46 -6.02
CA ARG A 58 6.64 0.39 -7.08
C ARG A 58 5.27 0.44 -6.41
N LEU A 59 4.35 1.16 -7.02
CA LEU A 59 3.01 1.34 -6.47
C LEU A 59 1.97 0.69 -7.36
N LYS A 60 0.93 0.16 -6.71
CA LYS A 60 -0.20 -0.44 -7.43
C LYS A 60 -1.47 -0.14 -6.66
N GLY A 61 -2.50 0.31 -7.38
CA GLY A 61 -3.82 0.57 -6.80
C GLY A 61 -4.69 -0.67 -6.80
N TYR A 62 -5.50 -0.80 -5.75
CA TYR A 62 -6.46 -1.90 -5.64
C TYR A 62 -7.80 -1.36 -5.21
N TYR A 63 -8.86 -2.05 -5.61
CA TYR A 63 -10.23 -1.76 -5.21
C TYR A 63 -10.70 -2.78 -4.19
N GLU A 64 -11.61 -2.36 -3.33
CA GLU A 64 -12.33 -3.32 -2.49
C GLU A 64 -13.01 -4.36 -3.37
N ALA A 65 -13.14 -5.57 -2.84
CA ALA A 65 -13.72 -6.67 -3.61
C ALA A 65 -15.14 -6.38 -4.10
N ASN A 66 -15.89 -5.59 -3.33
CA ASN A 66 -17.26 -5.25 -3.69
C ASN A 66 -17.38 -3.96 -4.49
N ASN A 67 -16.28 -3.33 -4.85
CA ASN A 67 -16.31 -2.14 -5.67
C ASN A 67 -16.64 -2.54 -7.12
N LYS A 68 -17.55 -1.82 -7.74
CA LYS A 68 -17.97 -2.11 -9.11
C LYS A 68 -16.81 -2.01 -10.11
N LYS A 69 -15.79 -1.25 -9.77
CA LYS A 69 -14.61 -1.09 -10.63
C LYS A 69 -13.59 -2.20 -10.47
N ALA A 70 -13.77 -3.10 -9.49
CA ALA A 70 -12.83 -4.17 -9.24
C ALA A 70 -12.80 -5.16 -10.41
N THR A 71 -11.60 -5.53 -10.82
CA THR A 71 -11.37 -6.53 -11.87
C THR A 71 -10.46 -7.60 -11.28
N PRO A 72 -10.24 -8.73 -11.98
CA PRO A 72 -9.30 -9.73 -11.48
C PRO A 72 -7.87 -9.19 -11.27
N ILE A 73 -7.52 -8.07 -11.91
CA ILE A 73 -6.18 -7.51 -11.80
C ILE A 73 -6.06 -6.60 -10.59
N ASN A 74 -7.11 -5.86 -10.26
CA ASN A 74 -7.03 -4.81 -9.22
C ASN A 74 -7.96 -5.06 -8.03
N ASN A 75 -8.47 -6.26 -7.87
CA ASN A 75 -9.27 -6.65 -6.70
C ASN A 75 -8.32 -6.94 -5.54
N ILE A 76 -8.59 -6.33 -4.37
CA ILE A 76 -7.71 -6.49 -3.21
C ILE A 76 -7.53 -7.96 -2.81
N LYS A 77 -8.51 -8.80 -3.09
CA LYS A 77 -8.39 -10.23 -2.79
C LYS A 77 -7.32 -10.92 -3.60
N LYS A 78 -6.85 -10.30 -4.69
CA LYS A 78 -5.82 -10.87 -5.55
C LYS A 78 -4.44 -10.34 -5.23
N MET A 79 -4.30 -9.49 -4.22
CA MET A 79 -3.01 -8.89 -3.90
C MET A 79 -1.95 -9.93 -3.55
N ASP A 80 -2.30 -10.94 -2.76
CA ASP A 80 -1.34 -11.96 -2.36
C ASP A 80 -0.83 -12.75 -3.57
N ASP A 81 -1.70 -13.03 -4.51
CA ASP A 81 -1.30 -13.70 -5.76
C ASP A 81 -0.34 -12.82 -6.56
N TYR A 82 -0.62 -11.53 -6.60
CA TYR A 82 0.25 -10.58 -7.29
C TYR A 82 1.64 -10.55 -6.66
N ILE A 83 1.68 -10.46 -5.33
CA ILE A 83 2.95 -10.44 -4.61
C ILE A 83 3.74 -11.72 -4.88
N LYS A 84 3.07 -12.86 -4.82
CA LYS A 84 3.71 -14.15 -5.03
C LYS A 84 4.28 -14.29 -6.44
N ASN A 85 3.56 -13.77 -7.44
CA ASN A 85 3.90 -14.01 -8.84
C ASN A 85 4.78 -12.93 -9.46
N TYR A 86 4.72 -11.70 -8.97
CA TYR A 86 5.36 -10.58 -9.63
C TYR A 86 6.35 -9.79 -8.78
N CYS A 87 6.31 -9.95 -7.47
CA CYS A 87 7.26 -9.26 -6.61
C CYS A 87 8.47 -10.14 -6.36
N SER A 88 9.64 -9.52 -6.26
CA SER A 88 10.87 -10.25 -5.99
C SER A 88 10.82 -10.92 -4.62
N TYR A 89 11.45 -12.07 -4.52
CA TYR A 89 11.58 -12.75 -3.23
C TYR A 89 12.25 -11.81 -2.24
N GLY A 90 11.67 -11.67 -1.07
CA GLY A 90 12.21 -10.78 -0.04
C GLY A 90 11.85 -9.32 -0.18
N SER A 91 11.03 -8.95 -1.17
CA SER A 91 10.54 -7.58 -1.27
C SER A 91 9.77 -7.18 -0.03
N LYS A 92 9.95 -5.92 0.39
CA LYS A 92 9.18 -5.37 1.50
C LYS A 92 7.92 -4.76 0.96
N ILE A 93 6.79 -5.07 1.61
CA ILE A 93 5.47 -4.67 1.13
C ILE A 93 4.83 -3.74 2.15
N PHE A 94 4.20 -2.68 1.68
CA PHE A 94 3.25 -1.93 2.50
C PHE A 94 1.90 -1.86 1.79
N LEU A 95 0.87 -1.69 2.57
CA LEU A 95 -0.49 -1.53 2.05
C LEU A 95 -1.20 -0.48 2.87
N ILE A 96 -1.71 0.54 2.20
CA ILE A 96 -2.49 1.59 2.84
C ILE A 96 -3.88 1.61 2.23
N LYS A 97 -4.87 1.88 3.09
CA LYS A 97 -6.28 1.92 2.69
C LYS A 97 -6.80 3.33 2.90
N LYS A 98 -7.43 3.88 1.87
CA LYS A 98 -8.01 5.22 1.96
C LYS A 98 -9.13 5.22 2.99
N ILE A 99 -9.11 6.19 3.89
CA ILE A 99 -10.15 6.38 4.88
C ILE A 99 -11.21 7.28 4.27
N LYS A 100 -12.44 6.82 4.33
CA LYS A 100 -13.57 7.55 3.75
C LYS A 100 -14.40 8.24 4.81
#